data_e8b90222145a2724b17e5d2808bbfea1
#
_entry.id   e8b90222145a2724b17e5d2808bbfea1
#
_cell.length_a   1.000
_cell.length_b   1.000
_cell.length_c   1.000
_cell.angle_alpha   90.00
_cell.angle_beta   90.00
_cell.angle_gamma   90.00
#
_symmetry.space_group_name_H-M   'P 1'
#
loop_
_entity.id
_entity.type
_entity.pdbx_description
1 polymer ?
#
loop_
_entity_poly.entity_id
_entity_poly.type
_entity_poly.pdbx_seq_one_letter_code
_entity_poly.pdbx_strand_id
1 'polypeptide(L)'
;MKKFLIILFLVLTVFVGVVAQESKSENTDEVLIKINVPETDKKVKVYVSKHPNFMGKKLIAEGTTETYVDNSYQYIGFSKFAVQPLVINDKVLEYDVELGNPGLNGLGIASSFVGAISAGVGLGLLLSADMYGEQEFKKMLPLGISMVGVGGTGVTVGLILNSKHKPKLIRVNN
;
A
#
# COMPACT_ATOMS: atom_id res chain seq x y z
N MET A 1 -13.54 -20.89 22.66
CA MET A 1 -12.84 -21.09 21.37
C MET A 1 -13.65 -20.64 20.15
N LYS A 2 -14.91 -21.05 19.90
CA LYS A 2 -15.68 -20.68 18.71
C LYS A 2 -15.89 -19.16 18.51
N LYS A 3 -16.08 -18.38 19.57
CA LYS A 3 -16.31 -16.93 19.48
C LYS A 3 -15.06 -16.13 19.08
N PHE A 4 -13.86 -16.62 19.41
CA PHE A 4 -12.59 -15.97 19.10
C PHE A 4 -12.17 -16.15 17.65
N LEU A 5 -12.50 -17.29 17.04
CA LEU A 5 -12.25 -17.56 15.63
C LEU A 5 -13.05 -16.63 14.71
N ILE A 6 -14.25 -16.24 15.12
CA ILE A 6 -15.13 -15.34 14.38
C ILE A 6 -14.56 -13.91 14.37
N ILE A 7 -13.99 -13.44 15.49
CA ILE A 7 -13.40 -12.11 15.58
C ILE A 7 -12.12 -12.04 14.73
N LEU A 8 -11.28 -13.08 14.75
CA LEU A 8 -10.08 -13.16 13.93
C LEU A 8 -10.43 -13.18 12.42
N PHE A 9 -11.48 -13.87 12.04
CA PHE A 9 -11.96 -13.90 10.66
C PHE A 9 -12.52 -12.54 10.21
N LEU A 10 -13.20 -11.81 11.09
CA LEU A 10 -13.75 -10.47 10.82
C LEU A 10 -12.63 -9.42 10.65
N VAL A 11 -11.55 -9.52 11.42
CA VAL A 11 -10.39 -8.63 11.28
C VAL A 11 -9.63 -8.91 9.97
N LEU A 12 -9.52 -10.18 9.54
CA LEU A 12 -8.88 -10.52 8.26
C LEU A 12 -9.72 -10.09 7.04
N THR A 13 -11.05 -10.11 7.13
CA THR A 13 -11.93 -9.74 6.01
C THR A 13 -11.97 -8.23 5.75
N VAL A 14 -11.72 -7.38 6.76
CA VAL A 14 -11.64 -5.93 6.58
C VAL A 14 -10.40 -5.51 5.76
N PHE A 15 -9.35 -6.34 5.72
CA PHE A 15 -8.14 -6.05 4.94
C PHE A 15 -8.23 -6.46 3.45
N VAL A 16 -9.23 -7.21 3.03
CA VAL A 16 -9.35 -7.73 1.66
C VAL A 16 -10.37 -6.95 0.82
N GLY A 17 -11.13 -6.03 1.41
CA GLY A 17 -12.26 -5.34 0.78
C GLY A 17 -11.90 -4.09 -0.02
N VAL A 18 -10.88 -4.10 -0.89
CA VAL A 18 -10.83 -3.15 -2.01
C VAL A 18 -11.53 -3.82 -3.18
N VAL A 19 -12.83 -3.58 -3.28
CA VAL A 19 -13.64 -3.98 -4.43
C VAL A 19 -13.13 -3.23 -5.66
N ALA A 20 -12.45 -3.94 -6.55
CA ALA A 20 -12.17 -3.46 -7.88
C ALA A 20 -13.51 -3.35 -8.64
N GLN A 21 -13.99 -2.14 -8.86
CA GLN A 21 -15.06 -1.91 -9.82
C GLN A 21 -14.50 -2.15 -11.21
N GLU A 22 -14.84 -3.27 -11.82
CA GLU A 22 -14.63 -3.52 -13.23
C GLU A 22 -15.52 -2.57 -14.05
N SER A 23 -14.93 -1.50 -14.53
CA SER A 23 -15.52 -0.69 -15.59
C SER A 23 -15.11 -1.30 -16.94
N LYS A 24 -16.03 -2.03 -17.55
CA LYS A 24 -15.91 -2.53 -18.91
C LYS A 24 -16.17 -1.36 -19.87
N SER A 25 -15.15 -0.78 -20.45
CA SER A 25 -15.25 0.12 -21.59
C SER A 25 -14.38 -0.42 -22.74
N GLU A 26 -15.06 -0.98 -23.73
CA GLU A 26 -14.50 -1.36 -25.01
C GLU A 26 -14.55 -0.13 -25.91
N ASN A 27 -13.47 0.65 -25.93
CA ASN A 27 -13.24 1.69 -26.94
C ASN A 27 -11.73 1.82 -27.16
N THR A 28 -11.30 1.57 -28.39
CA THR A 28 -9.90 1.54 -28.84
C THR A 28 -9.31 2.95 -29.07
N ASP A 29 -9.69 3.92 -28.27
CA ASP A 29 -9.11 5.25 -28.33
C ASP A 29 -7.90 5.36 -27.40
N GLU A 30 -6.78 5.78 -27.97
CA GLU A 30 -5.57 6.08 -27.20
C GLU A 30 -5.75 7.40 -26.44
N VAL A 31 -5.27 7.45 -25.21
CA VAL A 31 -5.25 8.64 -24.36
C VAL A 31 -3.83 9.16 -24.26
N LEU A 32 -3.66 10.46 -24.45
CA LEU A 32 -2.37 11.11 -24.23
C LEU A 32 -2.14 11.31 -22.73
N ILE A 33 -1.10 10.70 -22.21
CA ILE A 33 -0.67 10.89 -20.82
C ILE A 33 0.58 11.75 -20.81
N LYS A 34 0.49 12.89 -20.12
CA LYS A 34 1.61 13.79 -19.83
C LYS A 34 2.07 13.55 -18.40
N ILE A 35 3.36 13.33 -18.23
CA ILE A 35 3.98 13.08 -16.93
C ILE A 35 5.05 14.12 -16.69
N ASN A 36 4.84 14.93 -15.67
CA ASN A 36 5.78 15.97 -15.24
C ASN A 36 6.57 15.45 -14.05
N VAL A 37 7.88 15.33 -14.22
CA VAL A 37 8.80 14.91 -13.17
C VAL A 37 9.63 16.11 -12.74
N PRO A 38 9.82 16.36 -11.43
CA PRO A 38 10.70 17.40 -10.94
C PRO A 38 12.12 17.26 -11.52
N GLU A 39 12.76 18.36 -11.88
CA GLU A 39 14.07 18.37 -12.56
C GLU A 39 15.19 17.64 -11.80
N THR A 40 15.02 17.50 -10.49
CA THR A 40 15.97 16.83 -9.60
C THR A 40 16.05 15.31 -9.81
N ASP A 41 15.08 14.67 -10.51
CA ASP A 41 15.00 13.22 -10.55
C ASP A 41 14.56 12.66 -11.91
N LYS A 42 15.41 12.88 -12.92
CA LYS A 42 15.19 12.45 -14.31
C LYS A 42 15.06 10.93 -14.53
N LYS A 43 15.20 10.10 -13.50
CA LYS A 43 15.17 8.62 -13.60
C LYS A 43 13.89 7.97 -13.08
N VAL A 44 12.87 8.75 -12.79
CA VAL A 44 11.59 8.20 -12.32
C VAL A 44 10.93 7.43 -13.46
N LYS A 45 10.60 6.16 -13.19
CA LYS A 45 9.92 5.29 -14.15
C LYS A 45 8.45 5.14 -13.77
N VAL A 46 7.59 5.46 -14.74
CA VAL A 46 6.14 5.31 -14.59
C VAL A 46 5.65 4.18 -15.49
N TYR A 47 4.77 3.37 -14.96
CA TYR A 47 4.23 2.20 -15.64
C TYR A 47 2.71 2.25 -15.65
N VAL A 48 2.11 1.59 -16.63
CA VAL A 48 0.68 1.26 -16.66
C VAL A 48 0.48 -0.24 -16.59
N SER A 49 -0.66 -0.67 -16.07
CA SER A 49 -1.03 -2.07 -15.98
C SER A 49 -2.52 -2.27 -16.19
N LYS A 50 -2.91 -3.44 -16.68
CA LYS A 50 -4.32 -3.88 -16.75
C LYS A 50 -4.81 -4.45 -15.41
N HIS A 51 -3.90 -4.77 -14.50
CA HIS A 51 -4.18 -5.45 -13.23
C HIS A 51 -3.71 -4.63 -12.02
N PRO A 52 -4.46 -4.65 -10.90
CA PRO A 52 -4.13 -3.91 -9.68
C PRO A 52 -2.83 -4.39 -9.00
N ASN A 53 -2.45 -5.66 -9.20
CA ASN A 53 -1.21 -6.23 -8.70
C ASN A 53 0.02 -5.85 -9.55
N PHE A 54 -0.17 -5.04 -10.57
CA PHE A 54 0.87 -4.54 -11.46
C PHE A 54 1.61 -5.62 -12.25
N MET A 55 0.97 -6.78 -12.44
CA MET A 55 1.47 -7.82 -13.35
C MET A 55 1.33 -7.36 -14.80
N GLY A 56 2.33 -7.71 -15.64
CA GLY A 56 2.33 -7.30 -17.06
C GLY A 56 2.41 -5.78 -17.27
N LYS A 57 2.99 -5.05 -16.32
CA LYS A 57 3.16 -3.60 -16.41
C LYS A 57 3.99 -3.19 -17.62
N LYS A 58 3.58 -2.13 -18.30
CA LYS A 58 4.29 -1.50 -19.42
C LYS A 58 4.91 -0.19 -18.96
N LEU A 59 6.19 0.02 -19.23
CA LEU A 59 6.85 1.32 -19.02
C LEU A 59 6.29 2.33 -20.02
N ILE A 60 5.82 3.47 -19.53
CA ILE A 60 5.27 4.55 -20.35
C ILE A 60 6.09 5.83 -20.27
N ALA A 61 6.83 6.03 -19.18
CA ALA A 61 7.66 7.21 -19.00
C ALA A 61 8.94 6.91 -18.24
N GLU A 62 10.02 7.57 -18.63
CA GLU A 62 11.26 7.71 -17.88
C GLU A 62 11.63 9.20 -17.85
N GLY A 63 11.36 9.86 -16.71
CA GLY A 63 11.40 11.33 -16.57
C GLY A 63 10.15 12.01 -17.15
N THR A 64 10.25 13.33 -17.38
CA THR A 64 9.15 14.11 -17.99
C THR A 64 8.93 13.66 -19.43
N THR A 65 7.69 13.28 -19.74
CA THR A 65 7.37 12.68 -21.04
C THR A 65 5.89 12.81 -21.38
N GLU A 66 5.58 12.77 -22.67
CA GLU A 66 4.23 12.60 -23.19
C GLU A 66 4.15 11.28 -23.95
N THR A 67 3.14 10.49 -23.68
CA THR A 67 2.97 9.18 -24.33
C THR A 67 1.50 8.83 -24.54
N TYR A 68 1.22 8.11 -25.62
CA TYR A 68 -0.11 7.57 -25.88
C TYR A 68 -0.25 6.20 -25.22
N VAL A 69 -1.36 6.00 -24.54
CA VAL A 69 -1.68 4.79 -23.81
C VAL A 69 -3.07 4.30 -24.23
N ASP A 70 -3.14 3.01 -24.53
CA ASP A 70 -4.37 2.31 -24.84
C ASP A 70 -5.33 2.32 -23.64
N ASN A 71 -6.62 2.57 -23.87
CA ASN A 71 -7.68 2.59 -22.85
C ASN A 71 -7.87 1.26 -22.11
N SER A 72 -7.27 0.18 -22.58
CA SER A 72 -7.31 -1.11 -21.87
C SER A 72 -6.50 -1.13 -20.56
N TYR A 73 -5.63 -0.13 -20.34
CA TYR A 73 -4.90 0.00 -19.07
C TYR A 73 -5.78 0.70 -18.04
N GLN A 74 -5.84 0.11 -16.84
CA GLN A 74 -6.71 0.57 -15.76
C GLN A 74 -5.94 1.10 -14.54
N TYR A 75 -4.63 0.92 -14.53
CA TYR A 75 -3.78 1.31 -13.40
C TYR A 75 -2.52 2.00 -13.89
N ILE A 76 -2.08 3.01 -13.13
CA ILE A 76 -0.85 3.76 -13.35
C ILE A 76 -0.07 3.88 -12.04
N GLY A 77 1.27 3.87 -12.10
CA GLY A 77 2.08 4.03 -10.90
C GLY A 77 3.56 3.71 -11.11
N PHE A 78 4.29 3.66 -10.00
CA PHE A 78 5.74 3.42 -9.99
C PHE A 78 6.09 1.95 -9.71
N SER A 79 5.28 1.27 -8.90
CA SER A 79 5.48 -0.12 -8.49
C SER A 79 4.16 -0.72 -8.00
N LYS A 80 4.15 -2.01 -7.68
CA LYS A 80 2.98 -2.68 -7.10
C LYS A 80 2.50 -2.08 -5.76
N PHE A 81 3.35 -1.32 -5.07
CA PHE A 81 3.02 -0.67 -3.79
C PHE A 81 2.62 0.81 -3.94
N ALA A 82 2.85 1.39 -5.11
CA ALA A 82 2.55 2.78 -5.44
C ALA A 82 1.81 2.81 -6.78
N VAL A 83 0.62 2.24 -6.79
CA VAL A 83 -0.30 2.12 -7.92
C VAL A 83 -1.61 2.80 -7.58
N GLN A 84 -2.23 3.41 -8.57
CA GLN A 84 -3.56 4.00 -8.47
C GLN A 84 -4.40 3.67 -9.70
N PRO A 85 -5.74 3.70 -9.60
CA PRO A 85 -6.61 3.56 -10.76
C PRO A 85 -6.33 4.65 -11.79
N LEU A 86 -6.27 4.29 -13.06
CA LEU A 86 -6.20 5.20 -14.20
C LEU A 86 -7.64 5.51 -14.64
N VAL A 87 -8.15 6.66 -14.20
CA VAL A 87 -9.51 7.10 -14.56
C VAL A 87 -9.42 7.95 -15.83
N ILE A 88 -9.91 7.41 -16.94
CA ILE A 88 -9.87 8.05 -18.25
C ILE A 88 -11.19 8.78 -18.47
N ASN A 89 -11.22 10.07 -18.15
CA ASN A 89 -12.38 10.94 -18.37
C ASN A 89 -12.15 11.93 -19.53
N ASP A 90 -10.88 12.12 -19.91
CA ASP A 90 -10.44 13.11 -20.88
C ASP A 90 -9.46 12.48 -21.87
N LYS A 91 -9.35 13.08 -23.06
CA LYS A 91 -8.39 12.65 -24.09
C LYS A 91 -6.94 12.94 -23.71
N VAL A 92 -6.71 13.85 -22.78
CA VAL A 92 -5.40 14.23 -22.28
C VAL A 92 -5.43 14.14 -20.75
N LEU A 93 -4.55 13.35 -20.20
CA LEU A 93 -4.38 13.21 -18.75
C LEU A 93 -3.00 13.74 -18.38
N GLU A 94 -2.96 14.68 -17.46
CA GLU A 94 -1.72 15.25 -16.97
C GLU A 94 -1.49 14.83 -15.50
N TYR A 95 -0.27 14.37 -15.21
CA TYR A 95 0.14 13.92 -13.90
C TYR A 95 1.45 14.58 -13.48
N ASP A 96 1.45 15.17 -12.30
CA ASP A 96 2.65 15.59 -11.61
C ASP A 96 3.17 14.47 -10.72
N VAL A 97 4.48 14.26 -10.75
CA VAL A 97 5.15 13.31 -9.86
C VAL A 97 5.56 14.00 -8.57
N GLU A 98 4.94 13.64 -7.47
CA GLU A 98 5.41 13.99 -6.14
C GLU A 98 6.32 12.88 -5.62
N LEU A 99 7.62 13.17 -5.53
CA LEU A 99 8.59 12.25 -4.96
C LEU A 99 8.52 12.35 -3.43
N GLY A 100 8.04 11.32 -2.80
CA GLY A 100 8.07 11.24 -1.35
C GLY A 100 9.50 11.19 -0.81
N ASN A 101 9.66 11.24 0.51
CA ASN A 101 10.96 11.04 1.14
C ASN A 101 11.27 9.53 1.26
N PRO A 102 12.23 8.99 0.47
CA PRO A 102 12.51 7.55 0.45
C PRO A 102 13.02 7.02 1.79
N GLY A 103 13.75 7.84 2.56
CA GLY A 103 14.23 7.46 3.89
C GLY A 103 13.08 7.30 4.87
N LEU A 104 12.19 8.27 4.95
CA LEU A 104 11.00 8.21 5.83
C LEU A 104 10.02 7.13 5.39
N ASN A 105 9.87 6.91 4.09
CA ASN A 105 9.08 5.81 3.57
C ASN A 105 9.66 4.45 3.98
N GLY A 106 10.98 4.27 3.85
CA GLY A 106 11.68 3.07 4.28
C GLY A 106 11.56 2.82 5.79
N LEU A 107 11.71 3.87 6.61
CA LEU A 107 11.47 3.80 8.05
C LEU A 107 10.03 3.40 8.38
N GLY A 108 9.05 3.91 7.63
CA GLY A 108 7.64 3.55 7.78
C GLY A 108 7.40 2.07 7.52
N ILE A 109 7.97 1.52 6.44
CA ILE A 109 7.86 0.09 6.12
C ILE A 109 8.53 -0.76 7.21
N ALA A 110 9.76 -0.41 7.62
CA ALA A 110 10.49 -1.13 8.64
C ALA A 110 9.75 -1.11 9.99
N SER A 111 9.25 0.06 10.42
CA SER A 111 8.47 0.20 11.65
C SER A 111 7.19 -0.62 11.64
N SER A 112 6.47 -0.65 10.51
CA SER A 112 5.27 -1.48 10.37
C SER A 112 5.60 -2.97 10.48
N PHE A 113 6.69 -3.41 9.86
CA PHE A 113 7.09 -4.81 9.87
C PHE A 113 7.53 -5.28 11.26
N VAL A 114 8.41 -4.52 11.92
CA VAL A 114 8.87 -4.81 13.30
C VAL A 114 7.69 -4.75 14.26
N GLY A 115 6.80 -3.77 14.11
CA GLY A 115 5.60 -3.64 14.92
C GLY A 115 4.67 -4.84 14.77
N ALA A 116 4.45 -5.33 13.54
CA ALA A 116 3.62 -6.50 13.28
C ALA A 116 4.20 -7.77 13.91
N ILE A 117 5.51 -7.97 13.81
CA ILE A 117 6.20 -9.11 14.48
C ILE A 117 6.03 -9.01 15.99
N SER A 118 6.31 -7.84 16.59
CA SER A 118 6.18 -7.64 18.03
C SER A 118 4.76 -7.90 18.52
N ALA A 119 3.75 -7.34 17.83
CA ALA A 119 2.35 -7.59 18.17
C ALA A 119 1.98 -9.08 18.03
N GLY A 120 2.44 -9.74 16.97
CA GLY A 120 2.22 -11.18 16.77
C GLY A 120 2.80 -12.06 17.87
N VAL A 121 4.04 -11.78 18.28
CA VAL A 121 4.68 -12.49 19.40
C VAL A 121 3.93 -12.21 20.70
N GLY A 122 3.56 -10.96 20.97
CA GLY A 122 2.79 -10.59 22.16
C GLY A 122 1.44 -11.32 22.23
N LEU A 123 0.71 -11.38 21.11
CA LEU A 123 -0.53 -12.15 21.00
C LEU A 123 -0.29 -13.66 21.19
N GLY A 124 0.78 -14.20 20.61
CA GLY A 124 1.18 -15.59 20.81
C GLY A 124 1.39 -15.93 22.28
N LEU A 125 2.11 -15.07 23.02
CA LEU A 125 2.31 -15.22 24.46
C LEU A 125 0.99 -15.20 25.25
N LEU A 126 0.08 -14.28 24.91
CA LEU A 126 -1.22 -14.18 25.56
C LEU A 126 -2.12 -15.38 25.27
N LEU A 127 -2.09 -15.92 24.06
CA LEU A 127 -2.90 -17.06 23.64
C LEU A 127 -2.36 -18.38 24.17
N SER A 128 -1.04 -18.50 24.35
CA SER A 128 -0.42 -19.69 24.93
C SER A 128 -0.52 -19.74 26.47
N ALA A 129 -1.01 -18.69 27.06
CA ALA A 129 -1.12 -18.54 28.52
C ALA A 129 -1.91 -19.68 29.20
N ASP A 130 -2.95 -20.19 28.54
CA ASP A 130 -3.75 -21.31 29.03
C ASP A 130 -2.98 -22.64 29.07
N MET A 131 -1.81 -22.70 28.41
CA MET A 131 -0.93 -23.89 28.38
C MET A 131 0.08 -23.87 29.53
N TYR A 132 0.28 -22.72 30.14
CA TYR A 132 1.20 -22.54 31.27
C TYR A 132 0.40 -22.40 32.57
N GLY A 133 0.90 -22.95 33.66
CA GLY A 133 0.23 -22.81 34.94
C GLY A 133 0.04 -21.34 35.37
N GLU A 134 -0.90 -21.09 36.29
CA GLU A 134 -1.33 -19.74 36.70
C GLU A 134 -0.18 -18.79 37.11
N GLN A 135 0.88 -19.33 37.71
CA GLN A 135 2.03 -18.53 38.12
C GLN A 135 2.89 -18.04 36.95
N GLU A 136 3.09 -18.88 35.92
CA GLU A 136 3.83 -18.50 34.71
C GLU A 136 3.02 -17.52 33.85
N PHE A 137 1.72 -17.72 33.79
CA PHE A 137 0.81 -16.78 33.13
C PHE A 137 0.92 -15.36 33.69
N LYS A 138 0.89 -15.20 35.04
CA LYS A 138 1.01 -13.89 35.70
C LYS A 138 2.30 -13.15 35.34
N LYS A 139 3.40 -13.90 35.07
CA LYS A 139 4.68 -13.30 34.65
C LYS A 139 4.67 -12.90 33.15
N MET A 140 4.02 -13.70 32.31
CA MET A 140 3.99 -13.47 30.85
C MET A 140 2.98 -12.41 30.42
N LEU A 141 1.92 -12.23 31.20
CA LEU A 141 0.83 -11.29 30.87
C LEU A 141 1.31 -9.84 30.63
N PRO A 142 2.12 -9.23 31.52
CA PRO A 142 2.61 -7.87 31.29
C PRO A 142 3.48 -7.76 30.04
N LEU A 143 4.31 -8.78 29.78
CA LEU A 143 5.18 -8.82 28.61
C LEU A 143 4.34 -8.92 27.32
N GLY A 144 3.37 -9.82 27.27
CA GLY A 144 2.48 -9.98 26.12
C GLY A 144 1.71 -8.70 25.82
N ILE A 145 1.11 -8.06 26.83
CA ILE A 145 0.40 -6.78 26.68
C ILE A 145 1.34 -5.68 26.17
N SER A 146 2.55 -5.57 26.76
CA SER A 146 3.53 -4.56 26.33
C SER A 146 3.95 -4.75 24.87
N MET A 147 4.21 -6.00 24.46
CA MET A 147 4.59 -6.30 23.07
C MET A 147 3.46 -6.01 22.07
N VAL A 148 2.21 -6.28 22.42
CA VAL A 148 1.05 -5.93 21.60
C VAL A 148 0.91 -4.40 21.50
N GLY A 149 1.04 -3.66 22.60
CA GLY A 149 0.95 -2.21 22.63
C GLY A 149 2.05 -1.53 21.81
N VAL A 150 3.31 -1.89 22.05
CA VAL A 150 4.45 -1.36 21.29
C VAL A 150 4.35 -1.75 19.80
N GLY A 151 3.99 -3.00 19.53
CA GLY A 151 3.81 -3.50 18.17
C GLY A 151 2.71 -2.78 17.42
N GLY A 152 1.55 -2.57 18.03
CA GLY A 152 0.43 -1.82 17.45
C GLY A 152 0.80 -0.37 17.15
N THR A 153 1.52 0.28 18.08
CA THR A 153 2.05 1.65 17.86
C THR A 153 3.03 1.67 16.69
N GLY A 154 3.95 0.72 16.63
CA GLY A 154 4.92 0.60 15.53
C GLY A 154 4.26 0.44 14.17
N VAL A 155 3.23 -0.40 14.06
CA VAL A 155 2.43 -0.55 12.83
C VAL A 155 1.75 0.77 12.46
N THR A 156 1.08 1.43 13.41
CA THR A 156 0.35 2.67 13.15
C THR A 156 1.26 3.79 12.66
N VAL A 157 2.36 4.03 13.38
CA VAL A 157 3.36 5.04 12.98
C VAL A 157 3.96 4.71 11.62
N GLY A 158 4.28 3.44 11.40
CA GLY A 158 4.84 2.97 10.13
C GLY A 158 3.90 3.18 8.96
N LEU A 159 2.60 2.91 9.11
CA LEU A 159 1.60 3.16 8.07
C LEU A 159 1.43 4.66 7.77
N ILE A 160 1.45 5.51 8.80
CA ILE A 160 1.37 6.97 8.63
C ILE A 160 2.59 7.49 7.85
N LEU A 161 3.80 7.08 8.24
CA LEU A 161 5.02 7.49 7.55
C LEU A 161 5.03 7.02 6.10
N ASN A 162 4.69 5.75 5.85
CA ASN A 162 4.61 5.21 4.51
C ASN A 162 3.58 5.96 3.65
N SER A 163 2.37 6.20 4.16
CA SER A 163 1.32 6.88 3.40
C SER A 163 1.67 8.31 3.02
N LYS A 164 2.38 9.05 3.91
CA LYS A 164 2.79 10.43 3.68
C LYS A 164 4.01 10.58 2.78
N HIS A 165 4.92 9.61 2.78
CA HIS A 165 6.23 9.73 2.13
C HIS A 165 6.45 8.76 0.96
N LYS A 166 5.43 8.01 0.55
CA LYS A 166 5.49 7.24 -0.70
C LYS A 166 5.37 8.17 -1.92
N PRO A 167 6.02 7.85 -3.03
CA PRO A 167 5.83 8.58 -4.27
C PRO A 167 4.38 8.50 -4.73
N LYS A 168 3.86 9.60 -5.28
CA LYS A 168 2.48 9.71 -5.76
C LYS A 168 2.46 10.33 -7.15
N LEU A 169 1.46 9.96 -7.93
CA LEU A 169 1.05 10.67 -9.14
C LEU A 169 -0.15 11.54 -8.76
N ILE A 170 -0.02 12.84 -8.93
CA ILE A 170 -1.09 13.79 -8.69
C ILE A 170 -1.65 14.18 -10.05
N ARG A 171 -2.93 13.90 -10.28
CA ARG A 171 -3.60 14.35 -11.49
C ARG A 171 -3.74 15.86 -11.45
N VAL A 172 -3.26 16.53 -12.48
CA VAL A 172 -3.48 17.97 -12.67
C VAL A 172 -4.88 18.11 -13.25
N ASN A 173 -5.81 18.67 -12.46
CA ASN A 173 -7.16 18.97 -12.96
C ASN A 173 -7.06 20.20 -13.87
N ASN A 174 -7.47 20.05 -15.11
CA ASN A 174 -7.80 21.14 -16.00
C ASN A 174 -9.26 21.53 -15.82
#